data_5a2d956391be8c7786e8333aaefbaf72
#
_entry.id   5a2d956391be8c7786e8333aaefbaf72
#
_cell.length_a   1.000
_cell.length_b   1.000
_cell.length_c   1.000
_cell.angle_alpha   90.00
_cell.angle_beta   90.00
_cell.angle_gamma   90.00
#
_symmetry.space_group_name_H-M   'P 1'
#
loop_
_entity.id
_entity.type
_entity.pdbx_description
1 polymer ?
#
loop_
_entity_poly.entity_id
_entity_poly.type
_entity_poly.pdbx_seq_one_letter_code
_entity_poly.pdbx_strand_id
1 'polypeptide(L)'
;MKELLLTLALCGDIMMGTTYPTVRLPLNDGKEIFADVAALLQEADLAAGNLEGVVCEGGVCTKNTGKANNYAFRMPESYAHLLGDAGFDYLNLANNHTNDFGAYGLERTREMLHDQGISYSGLPDCESVVVVRDSVRSATTPTR
;
A
#
# COMPACT_ATOMS: atom_id res chain seq x y z
N MET A 1 3.19 33.25 16.75
CA MET A 1 2.51 31.99 16.38
C MET A 1 3.59 31.02 15.95
N LYS A 2 3.61 29.78 16.49
CA LYS A 2 4.47 28.73 15.94
C LYS A 2 3.83 28.25 14.63
N GLU A 3 4.54 28.35 13.52
CA GLU A 3 4.11 27.70 12.29
C GLU A 3 4.16 26.19 12.52
N LEU A 4 3.07 25.50 12.22
CA LEU A 4 3.00 24.05 12.18
C LEU A 4 3.40 23.65 10.76
N LEU A 5 4.58 23.05 10.59
CA LEU A 5 5.03 22.49 9.33
C LEU A 5 4.63 21.01 9.29
N LEU A 6 3.87 20.63 8.28
CA LEU A 6 3.48 19.23 8.03
C LEU A 6 4.19 18.70 6.79
N THR A 7 4.83 17.55 6.93
CA THR A 7 5.54 16.86 5.85
C THR A 7 4.70 15.70 5.33
N LEU A 8 4.41 15.70 4.03
CA LEU A 8 3.69 14.62 3.35
C LEU A 8 4.63 13.91 2.38
N ALA A 9 4.74 12.58 2.49
CA ALA A 9 5.39 11.73 1.50
C ALA A 9 4.32 11.05 0.64
N LEU A 10 4.26 11.41 -0.64
CA LEU A 10 3.26 10.89 -1.57
C LEU A 10 3.94 10.03 -2.64
N CYS A 11 3.54 8.78 -2.75
CA CYS A 11 3.99 7.85 -3.78
C CYS A 11 2.92 7.67 -4.85
N GLY A 12 3.34 7.24 -6.04
CA GLY A 12 2.44 6.75 -7.08
C GLY A 12 1.99 5.31 -6.83
N ASP A 13 1.96 4.51 -7.91
CA ASP A 13 1.51 3.13 -7.86
C ASP A 13 2.50 2.23 -7.12
N ILE A 14 1.97 1.45 -6.19
CA ILE A 14 2.70 0.48 -5.39
C ILE A 14 2.25 -0.91 -5.82
N MET A 15 3.12 -1.62 -6.53
CA MET A 15 2.91 -3.00 -6.96
C MET A 15 4.15 -3.81 -6.64
N MET A 16 4.09 -4.61 -5.58
CA MET A 16 5.22 -5.33 -4.99
C MET A 16 5.50 -6.70 -5.65
N GLY A 17 5.07 -6.86 -6.89
CA GLY A 17 5.14 -8.14 -7.61
C GLY A 17 3.79 -8.82 -7.67
N THR A 18 3.73 -9.98 -8.34
CA THR A 18 2.46 -10.72 -8.52
C THR A 18 2.67 -12.23 -8.48
N THR A 19 1.66 -12.93 -7.97
CA THR A 19 1.57 -14.40 -8.02
C THR A 19 0.69 -14.90 -9.17
N TYR A 20 0.11 -13.99 -9.96
CA TYR A 20 -0.83 -14.34 -11.03
C TYR A 20 -0.52 -13.61 -12.35
N PRO A 21 -0.74 -14.25 -13.51
CA PRO A 21 -0.98 -15.69 -13.72
C PRO A 21 0.29 -16.53 -13.50
N THR A 22 1.44 -15.88 -13.49
CA THR A 22 2.75 -16.45 -13.26
C THR A 22 3.43 -15.70 -12.13
N VAL A 23 4.09 -16.40 -11.25
CA VAL A 23 4.83 -15.82 -10.13
C VAL A 23 5.96 -14.94 -10.64
N ARG A 24 5.91 -13.66 -10.27
CA ARG A 24 6.93 -12.63 -10.52
C ARG A 24 7.07 -11.80 -9.27
N LEU A 25 7.89 -12.28 -8.35
CA LEU A 25 8.13 -11.65 -7.06
C LEU A 25 9.57 -11.14 -6.99
N PRO A 26 9.81 -10.07 -6.22
CA PRO A 26 11.16 -9.59 -5.93
C PRO A 26 11.99 -10.66 -5.23
N LEU A 27 13.31 -10.53 -5.32
CA LEU A 27 14.23 -11.39 -4.58
C LEU A 27 14.10 -11.16 -3.05
N ASN A 28 14.60 -12.12 -2.27
CA ASN A 28 14.67 -12.03 -0.81
C ASN A 28 13.30 -11.72 -0.16
N ASP A 29 12.22 -12.32 -0.66
CA ASP A 29 10.85 -12.10 -0.17
C ASP A 29 10.46 -10.62 -0.12
N GLY A 30 10.98 -9.82 -1.05
CA GLY A 30 10.66 -8.40 -1.15
C GLY A 30 11.26 -7.50 -0.07
N LYS A 31 12.14 -7.98 0.79
CA LYS A 31 12.69 -7.22 1.92
C LYS A 31 13.38 -5.90 1.55
N GLU A 32 13.81 -5.80 0.29
CA GLU A 32 14.54 -4.62 -0.20
C GLU A 32 13.68 -3.68 -1.05
N ILE A 33 12.36 -3.98 -1.24
CA ILE A 33 11.49 -3.19 -2.12
C ILE A 33 11.50 -1.71 -1.73
N PHE A 34 11.44 -1.40 -0.44
CA PHE A 34 11.37 -0.05 0.08
C PHE A 34 12.68 0.43 0.75
N ALA A 35 13.77 -0.35 0.67
CA ALA A 35 15.01 -0.08 1.43
C ALA A 35 15.54 1.35 1.23
N ASP A 36 15.52 1.86 -0.01
CA ASP A 36 16.06 3.17 -0.33
C ASP A 36 15.11 4.33 0.01
N VAL A 37 13.83 4.07 0.26
CA VAL A 37 12.80 5.10 0.48
C VAL A 37 12.14 5.01 1.86
N ALA A 38 12.28 3.90 2.57
CA ALA A 38 11.62 3.68 3.85
C ALA A 38 11.92 4.79 4.88
N ALA A 39 13.18 5.24 4.95
CA ALA A 39 13.55 6.33 5.86
C ALA A 39 12.76 7.62 5.55
N LEU A 40 12.59 7.97 4.28
CA LEU A 40 11.83 9.16 3.86
C LEU A 40 10.34 9.03 4.20
N LEU A 41 9.75 7.84 3.99
CA LEU A 41 8.36 7.56 4.33
C LEU A 41 8.12 7.64 5.84
N GLN A 42 9.03 7.03 6.63
CA GLN A 42 8.95 7.00 8.09
C GLN A 42 9.16 8.37 8.74
N GLU A 43 9.98 9.24 8.14
CA GLU A 43 10.25 10.59 8.65
C GLU A 43 9.10 11.57 8.36
N ALA A 44 8.26 11.30 7.35
CA ALA A 44 7.11 12.13 7.03
C ALA A 44 6.05 12.08 8.14
N ASP A 45 5.28 13.17 8.28
CA ASP A 45 4.12 13.20 9.18
C ASP A 45 2.97 12.34 8.64
N LEU A 46 2.90 12.16 7.32
CA LEU A 46 2.00 11.22 6.67
C LEU A 46 2.64 10.70 5.38
N ALA A 47 2.66 9.37 5.22
CA ALA A 47 3.07 8.70 4.01
C ALA A 47 1.87 8.02 3.33
N ALA A 48 1.67 8.30 2.03
CA ALA A 48 0.52 7.79 1.28
C ALA A 48 0.92 7.36 -0.13
N GLY A 49 0.13 6.42 -0.71
CA GLY A 49 0.33 5.94 -2.08
C GLY A 49 -0.91 5.29 -2.67
N ASN A 50 -0.80 4.79 -3.90
CA ASN A 50 -1.85 4.02 -4.56
C ASN A 50 -1.47 2.53 -4.56
N LEU A 51 -2.25 1.68 -3.88
CA LEU A 51 -2.02 0.23 -3.87
C LEU A 51 -2.57 -0.40 -5.15
N GLU A 52 -1.69 -0.60 -6.12
CA GLU A 52 -2.05 -1.08 -7.46
C GLU A 52 -2.14 -2.60 -7.49
N GLY A 53 -3.30 -3.15 -7.14
CA GLY A 53 -3.57 -4.58 -7.07
C GLY A 53 -4.17 -5.00 -5.73
N VAL A 54 -4.33 -6.31 -5.56
CA VAL A 54 -4.86 -6.89 -4.32
C VAL A 54 -3.77 -7.63 -3.54
N VAL A 55 -3.91 -7.65 -2.22
CA VAL A 55 -3.07 -8.43 -1.31
C VAL A 55 -3.88 -9.63 -0.81
N CYS A 56 -3.73 -10.77 -1.48
CA CYS A 56 -4.48 -11.97 -1.11
C CYS A 56 -3.80 -13.26 -1.60
N GLU A 57 -4.13 -14.37 -0.95
CA GLU A 57 -3.81 -15.71 -1.44
C GLU A 57 -5.03 -16.32 -2.13
N GLY A 58 -4.88 -16.81 -3.36
CA GLY A 58 -5.99 -17.41 -4.10
C GLY A 58 -6.95 -16.41 -4.74
N GLY A 59 -8.25 -16.77 -4.76
CA GLY A 59 -9.29 -16.01 -5.45
C GLY A 59 -9.38 -16.29 -6.95
N VAL A 60 -10.49 -15.92 -7.55
CA VAL A 60 -10.76 -16.07 -8.99
C VAL A 60 -10.52 -14.74 -9.69
N CYS A 61 -9.63 -14.73 -10.68
CA CYS A 61 -9.37 -13.55 -11.48
C CYS A 61 -10.63 -13.13 -12.24
N THR A 62 -11.02 -11.88 -12.12
CA THR A 62 -12.21 -11.30 -12.79
C THR A 62 -11.89 -10.76 -14.17
N LYS A 63 -10.63 -10.57 -14.49
CA LYS A 63 -10.16 -10.02 -15.77
C LYS A 63 -9.86 -11.11 -16.79
N ASN A 64 -10.08 -10.80 -18.05
CA ASN A 64 -9.64 -11.65 -19.17
C ASN A 64 -8.17 -11.34 -19.51
N THR A 65 -7.24 -11.94 -18.77
CA THR A 65 -5.80 -11.74 -18.95
C THR A 65 -5.24 -12.38 -20.24
N GLY A 66 -6.07 -13.09 -21.01
CA GLY A 66 -5.70 -13.57 -22.35
C GLY A 66 -5.71 -12.47 -23.43
N LYS A 67 -6.27 -11.29 -23.15
CA LYS A 67 -6.21 -10.14 -24.05
C LYS A 67 -4.93 -9.34 -23.80
N ALA A 68 -4.37 -8.80 -24.90
CA ALA A 68 -3.21 -7.92 -24.80
C ALA A 68 -3.49 -6.72 -23.87
N ASN A 69 -2.51 -6.36 -23.06
CA ASN A 69 -2.56 -5.24 -22.11
C ASN A 69 -3.66 -5.33 -21.04
N ASN A 70 -4.15 -6.52 -20.74
CA ASN A 70 -5.13 -6.75 -19.70
C ASN A 70 -4.49 -7.57 -18.57
N TYR A 71 -3.99 -6.89 -17.55
CA TYR A 71 -3.26 -7.48 -16.43
C TYR A 71 -4.13 -7.60 -15.19
N ALA A 72 -3.81 -8.56 -14.34
CA ALA A 72 -4.34 -8.68 -12.99
C ALA A 72 -3.17 -8.86 -12.02
N PHE A 73 -3.22 -8.15 -10.89
CA PHE A 73 -2.15 -8.14 -9.91
C PHE A 73 -2.62 -8.72 -8.57
N ARG A 74 -1.86 -9.71 -8.11
CA ARG A 74 -2.10 -10.37 -6.83
C ARG A 74 -0.80 -10.49 -6.07
N MET A 75 -0.64 -9.66 -5.06
CA MET A 75 0.50 -9.67 -4.16
C MET A 75 0.28 -10.69 -3.05
N PRO A 76 1.32 -11.39 -2.57
CA PRO A 76 1.20 -12.30 -1.44
C PRO A 76 0.73 -11.59 -0.17
N GLU A 77 -0.10 -12.24 0.65
CA GLU A 77 -0.51 -11.71 1.96
C GLU A 77 0.69 -11.47 2.88
N SER A 78 1.72 -12.32 2.75
CA SER A 78 2.98 -12.15 3.48
C SER A 78 3.72 -10.83 3.18
N TYR A 79 3.35 -10.11 2.10
CA TYR A 79 3.96 -8.83 1.77
C TYR A 79 3.28 -7.62 2.42
N ALA A 80 2.14 -7.83 3.07
CA ALA A 80 1.43 -6.73 3.74
C ALA A 80 2.31 -6.00 4.77
N HIS A 81 3.11 -6.75 5.55
CA HIS A 81 4.01 -6.15 6.54
C HIS A 81 5.06 -5.21 5.92
N LEU A 82 5.46 -5.43 4.66
CA LEU A 82 6.43 -4.57 3.98
C LEU A 82 5.90 -3.13 3.82
N LEU A 83 4.58 -2.98 3.66
CA LEU A 83 3.92 -1.65 3.59
C LEU A 83 3.96 -0.95 4.96
N GLY A 84 3.65 -1.67 6.03
CA GLY A 84 3.72 -1.14 7.40
C GLY A 84 5.16 -0.80 7.80
N ASP A 85 6.10 -1.71 7.55
CA ASP A 85 7.51 -1.53 7.84
C ASP A 85 8.12 -0.36 7.05
N ALA A 86 7.66 -0.11 5.82
CA ALA A 86 8.07 1.04 5.03
C ALA A 86 7.58 2.37 5.60
N GLY A 87 6.50 2.36 6.41
CA GLY A 87 5.96 3.54 7.06
C GLY A 87 4.77 4.17 6.37
N PHE A 88 4.05 3.43 5.51
CA PHE A 88 2.80 3.92 4.94
C PHE A 88 1.70 4.05 6.00
N ASP A 89 1.02 5.20 6.00
CA ASP A 89 -0.12 5.49 6.86
C ASP A 89 -1.45 5.34 6.15
N TYR A 90 -1.44 5.58 4.84
CA TYR A 90 -2.66 5.60 4.03
C TYR A 90 -2.39 5.07 2.62
N LEU A 91 -3.31 4.24 2.12
CA LEU A 91 -3.29 3.74 0.75
C LEU A 91 -4.63 3.96 0.05
N ASN A 92 -4.55 4.54 -1.15
CA ASN A 92 -5.70 4.63 -2.04
C ASN A 92 -5.97 3.27 -2.68
N LEU A 93 -7.25 2.85 -2.70
CA LEU A 93 -7.72 1.64 -3.36
C LEU A 93 -8.61 1.95 -4.59
N ALA A 94 -8.80 3.24 -4.95
CA ALA A 94 -9.60 3.63 -6.11
C ALA A 94 -8.81 3.51 -7.41
N ASN A 95 -8.54 2.29 -7.87
CA ASN A 95 -7.85 2.01 -9.13
C ASN A 95 -8.48 0.83 -9.88
N ASN A 96 -8.03 0.60 -11.11
CA ASN A 96 -8.57 -0.45 -11.98
C ASN A 96 -8.14 -1.87 -11.59
N HIS A 97 -7.27 -2.05 -10.61
CA HIS A 97 -6.79 -3.34 -10.13
C HIS A 97 -7.40 -3.78 -8.79
N THR A 98 -8.16 -2.92 -8.14
CA THR A 98 -8.81 -3.18 -6.85
C THR A 98 -9.71 -4.43 -6.86
N ASN A 99 -10.38 -4.69 -7.98
CA ASN A 99 -11.31 -5.81 -8.15
C ASN A 99 -10.74 -6.97 -8.98
N ASP A 100 -9.43 -7.06 -9.15
CA ASP A 100 -8.81 -8.10 -9.97
C ASP A 100 -9.19 -9.52 -9.54
N PHE A 101 -9.45 -9.73 -8.26
CA PHE A 101 -9.87 -11.00 -7.67
C PHE A 101 -11.22 -10.89 -6.93
N GLY A 102 -12.08 -9.97 -7.38
CA GLY A 102 -13.44 -9.78 -6.90
C GLY A 102 -13.52 -9.42 -5.42
N ALA A 103 -14.70 -9.67 -4.83
CA ALA A 103 -14.96 -9.36 -3.42
C ALA A 103 -13.98 -10.07 -2.46
N TYR A 104 -13.56 -11.30 -2.78
CA TYR A 104 -12.60 -12.03 -1.97
C TYR A 104 -11.25 -11.30 -1.88
N GLY A 105 -10.68 -10.92 -3.04
CA GLY A 105 -9.38 -10.22 -3.08
C GLY A 105 -9.45 -8.87 -2.38
N LEU A 106 -10.56 -8.15 -2.57
CA LEU A 106 -10.79 -6.87 -1.92
C LEU A 106 -10.86 -7.00 -0.40
N GLU A 107 -11.64 -7.95 0.13
CA GLU A 107 -11.80 -8.13 1.56
C GLU A 107 -10.48 -8.56 2.22
N ARG A 108 -9.75 -9.49 1.60
CA ARG A 108 -8.41 -9.86 2.09
C ARG A 108 -7.45 -8.67 2.12
N THR A 109 -7.48 -7.83 1.08
CA THR A 109 -6.66 -6.59 1.05
C THR A 109 -7.00 -5.67 2.22
N ARG A 110 -8.30 -5.48 2.51
CA ARG A 110 -8.76 -4.66 3.65
C ARG A 110 -8.26 -5.20 4.99
N GLU A 111 -8.39 -6.51 5.21
CA GLU A 111 -7.90 -7.18 6.42
C GLU A 111 -6.40 -7.01 6.57
N MET A 112 -5.63 -7.23 5.50
CA MET A 112 -4.18 -7.08 5.52
C MET A 112 -3.74 -5.65 5.85
N LEU A 113 -4.39 -4.64 5.29
CA LEU A 113 -4.09 -3.24 5.60
C LEU A 113 -4.48 -2.88 7.04
N HIS A 114 -5.64 -3.35 7.50
CA HIS A 114 -6.08 -3.17 8.88
C HIS A 114 -5.06 -3.75 9.88
N ASP A 115 -4.57 -4.97 9.63
CA ASP A 115 -3.58 -5.64 10.49
C ASP A 115 -2.24 -4.89 10.55
N GLN A 116 -1.92 -4.11 9.52
CA GLN A 116 -0.75 -3.24 9.48
C GLN A 116 -1.02 -1.83 10.03
N GLY A 117 -2.25 -1.54 10.46
CA GLY A 117 -2.64 -0.21 10.92
C GLY A 117 -2.68 0.84 9.81
N ILE A 118 -2.77 0.43 8.54
CA ILE A 118 -2.80 1.32 7.39
C ILE A 118 -4.24 1.68 7.05
N SER A 119 -4.53 2.97 7.02
CA SER A 119 -5.82 3.50 6.59
C SER A 119 -5.97 3.41 5.08
N TYR A 120 -7.20 3.28 4.59
CA TYR A 120 -7.47 3.24 3.15
C TYR A 120 -8.81 3.90 2.82
N SER A 121 -8.99 4.31 1.56
CA SER A 121 -10.27 4.75 1.00
C SER A 121 -10.32 4.50 -0.51
N GLY A 122 -11.37 5.01 -1.15
CA GLY A 122 -11.57 4.87 -2.59
C GLY A 122 -12.43 3.66 -2.96
N LEU A 123 -13.24 3.17 -2.03
CA LEU A 123 -14.22 2.10 -2.23
C LEU A 123 -15.64 2.67 -2.07
N PRO A 124 -16.66 2.04 -2.68
CA PRO A 124 -18.04 2.54 -2.60
C PRO A 124 -18.60 2.68 -1.17
N ASP A 125 -18.09 1.88 -0.24
CA ASP A 125 -18.45 1.88 1.18
C ASP A 125 -17.43 2.62 2.07
N CYS A 126 -16.35 3.11 1.47
CA CYS A 126 -15.28 3.87 2.14
C CYS A 126 -14.67 4.89 1.18
N GLU A 127 -15.40 5.98 0.90
CA GLU A 127 -14.95 7.03 -0.03
C GLU A 127 -13.90 7.96 0.60
N SER A 128 -13.93 8.10 1.92
CA SER A 128 -13.01 8.95 2.67
C SER A 128 -12.67 8.34 4.03
N VAL A 129 -11.50 8.71 4.54
CA VAL A 129 -11.01 8.29 5.85
C VAL A 129 -10.28 9.44 6.52
N VAL A 130 -10.30 9.48 7.84
CA VAL A 130 -9.50 10.40 8.63
C VAL A 130 -8.31 9.63 9.19
N VAL A 131 -7.11 10.01 8.78
CA VAL A 131 -5.87 9.45 9.33
C VAL A 131 -5.48 10.29 10.55
N VAL A 132 -5.43 9.64 11.71
CA VAL A 132 -5.04 10.28 12.97
C VAL A 132 -3.67 9.74 13.37
N ARG A 133 -2.70 10.63 13.54
CA ARG A 133 -1.43 10.29 14.18
C ARG A 133 -1.39 10.84 15.59
N ASP A 134 -1.08 9.97 16.55
CA ASP A 134 -1.04 10.32 17.97
C ASP A 134 0.14 11.18 18.39
N SER A 135 1.11 11.43 17.51
CA SER A 135 2.25 12.33 17.78
C SER A 135 2.78 12.97 16.50
N VAL A 136 2.82 14.29 16.49
CA VAL A 136 3.74 15.04 15.64
C VAL A 136 5.14 14.63 16.08
N ARG A 137 5.90 13.91 15.23
CA ARG A 137 7.30 13.59 15.52
C ARG A 137 8.04 14.92 15.68
N SER A 138 8.49 15.25 16.89
CA SER A 138 9.32 16.42 17.09
C SER A 138 10.60 16.19 16.32
N ALA A 139 10.87 17.01 15.30
CA ALA A 139 12.16 17.06 14.64
C ALA A 139 13.22 17.43 15.68
N THR A 140 13.93 16.45 16.20
CA THR A 140 15.21 16.68 16.87
C THR A 140 16.20 17.01 15.78
N THR A 141 16.42 18.30 15.58
CA THR A 141 17.53 18.80 14.75
C THR A 141 18.82 18.20 15.30
N PRO A 142 19.63 17.46 14.51
CA PRO A 142 20.95 17.07 14.98
C PRO A 142 21.77 18.35 15.14
N THR A 143 22.16 18.67 16.34
CA THR A 143 23.20 19.66 16.60
C THR A 143 24.49 19.19 15.95
N ARG A 144 25.02 19.99 15.03
CA ARG A 144 26.34 19.83 14.45
C ARG A 144 27.42 19.97 15.51
#